data_eb929e5dab4f090c51a8bed910564fa8
#
_entry.id   eb929e5dab4f090c51a8bed910564fa8
#
_cell.length_a   1.000
_cell.length_b   1.000
_cell.length_c   1.000
_cell.angle_alpha   90.00
_cell.angle_beta   90.00
_cell.angle_gamma   90.00
#
_symmetry.space_group_name_H-M   'P 1'
#
loop_
_entity.id
_entity.type
_entity.pdbx_description
1 polymer ?
#
loop_
_entity_poly.entity_id
_entity_poly.type
_entity_poly.pdbx_seq_one_letter_code
_entity_poly.pdbx_strand_id
1 'polypeptide(L)' 'MPNAKKIIYSLRVYLELKEKGIVPVATTENPKKSNFICWIYDKTPELDVALKEIMG' A
#
# COMPACT_ATOMS: atom_id res chain seq x y z
N MET A 1 -16.64 11.68 -6.81
CA MET A 1 -16.01 10.45 -7.33
C MET A 1 -15.42 9.66 -6.20
N PRO A 2 -15.66 8.37 -6.15
CA PRO A 2 -15.01 7.56 -5.14
C PRO A 2 -13.50 7.55 -5.37
N ASN A 3 -12.77 7.61 -4.28
CA ASN A 3 -11.31 7.53 -4.37
C ASN A 3 -10.89 6.12 -4.72
N ALA A 4 -9.98 6.01 -5.68
CA ALA A 4 -9.40 4.72 -6.00
C ALA A 4 -8.56 4.24 -4.82
N LYS A 5 -8.52 2.95 -4.62
CA LYS A 5 -7.69 2.34 -3.58
C LYS A 5 -6.61 1.49 -4.21
N LYS A 6 -5.46 1.49 -3.58
CA LYS A 6 -4.35 0.65 -3.99
C LYS A 6 -4.08 -0.36 -2.89
N ILE A 7 -4.05 -1.64 -3.25
CA ILE A 7 -3.78 -2.70 -2.29
C ILE A 7 -2.33 -3.14 -2.45
N ILE A 8 -1.60 -3.15 -1.34
CA ILE A 8 -0.21 -3.55 -1.29
C ILE A 8 -0.11 -4.88 -0.55
N TYR A 9 0.48 -5.86 -1.20
CA TYR A 9 0.64 -7.20 -0.64
C TYR A 9 2.05 -7.46 -0.11
N SER A 10 2.98 -6.55 -0.37
CA SER A 10 4.37 -6.72 0.00
C SER A 10 4.69 -5.98 1.29
N LEU A 11 5.21 -6.71 2.28
CA LEU A 11 5.67 -6.10 3.51
C LEU A 11 6.80 -5.10 3.24
N ARG A 12 7.70 -5.44 2.33
CA ARG A 12 8.82 -4.56 1.99
C ARG A 12 8.33 -3.22 1.47
N VAL A 13 7.37 -3.24 0.55
CA VAL A 13 6.81 -2.02 -0.01
C VAL A 13 6.11 -1.21 1.08
N TYR A 14 5.35 -1.88 1.93
CA TYR A 14 4.70 -1.22 3.06
C TYR A 14 5.72 -0.49 3.95
N LEU A 15 6.81 -1.16 4.30
CA LEU A 15 7.83 -0.56 5.16
C LEU A 15 8.49 0.65 4.50
N GLU A 16 8.76 0.57 3.21
CA GLU A 16 9.34 1.69 2.49
C GLU A 16 8.38 2.87 2.38
N LEU A 17 7.10 2.60 2.17
CA LEU A 17 6.09 3.66 2.17
C LEU A 17 5.99 4.32 3.55
N LYS A 18 6.06 3.51 4.60
CA LYS A 18 6.03 4.03 5.96
C LYS A 18 7.20 4.98 6.23
N GLU A 19 8.39 4.64 5.75
CA GLU A 19 9.56 5.50 5.88
C GLU A 19 9.38 6.82 5.14
N LYS A 20 8.62 6.82 4.07
CA LYS A 20 8.32 8.04 3.31
C LYS A 20 7.18 8.85 3.92
N GLY A 21 6.62 8.39 5.03
CA GLY A 21 5.50 9.06 5.69
C GLY A 21 4.14 8.71 5.13
N ILE A 22 4.06 7.71 4.29
CA ILE A 22 2.80 7.27 3.69
C ILE A 22 2.29 6.07 4.46
N VAL A 23 1.10 6.19 5.04
CA VAL A 23 0.50 5.12 5.85
C VAL A 23 -0.78 4.62 5.21
N PRO A 24 -1.11 3.34 5.41
CA PRO A 24 -2.35 2.80 4.86
C PRO A 24 -3.57 3.35 5.58
N VAL A 25 -4.68 3.40 4.88
CA VAL A 25 -5.96 3.82 5.49
C VAL A 25 -6.66 2.65 6.16
N ALA A 26 -6.31 1.42 5.78
CA ALA A 26 -6.89 0.22 6.37
C ALA A 26 -5.98 -0.97 6.12
N THR A 27 -6.22 -2.04 6.84
CA THR A 27 -5.54 -3.32 6.61
C THR A 27 -6.58 -4.41 6.55
N THR A 28 -6.27 -5.49 5.83
CA THR A 28 -7.16 -6.63 5.74
C THR A 28 -6.32 -7.89 5.53
N GLU A 29 -6.90 -9.05 5.84
CA GLU A 29 -6.23 -10.30 5.57
C GLU A 29 -6.28 -10.60 4.08
N ASN A 30 -5.18 -11.21 3.58
CA ASN A 30 -5.15 -11.67 2.21
C ASN A 30 -6.16 -12.83 2.07
N PRO A 31 -7.17 -12.71 1.19
CA PRO A 31 -8.19 -13.75 1.05
C PRO A 31 -7.63 -15.09 0.56
N LYS A 32 -6.46 -15.10 -0.06
CA LYS A 32 -5.83 -16.33 -0.56
C LYS A 32 -4.87 -16.95 0.43
N LYS A 33 -4.35 -16.16 1.36
CA LYS A 33 -3.38 -16.64 2.35
C LYS A 33 -3.66 -15.95 3.68
N SER A 34 -4.29 -16.68 4.58
CA SER A 34 -4.74 -16.13 5.85
C SER A 34 -3.62 -15.65 6.77
N ASN A 35 -2.38 -16.03 6.50
CA ASN A 35 -1.24 -15.60 7.31
C ASN A 35 -0.63 -14.29 6.85
N PHE A 36 -1.16 -13.68 5.80
CA PHE A 36 -0.61 -12.45 5.25
C PHE A 36 -1.62 -11.32 5.33
N ILE A 37 -1.10 -10.12 5.59
CA ILE A 37 -1.91 -8.92 5.68
C ILE A 37 -1.70 -8.10 4.42
N CYS A 38 -2.78 -7.51 3.93
CA CYS A 38 -2.75 -6.55 2.84
C CYS A 38 -2.94 -5.15 3.42
N TRP A 39 -2.28 -4.18 2.84
CA TRP A 39 -2.40 -2.78 3.25
C TRP A 39 -3.13 -2.03 2.15
N ILE A 40 -4.17 -1.30 2.55
CA ILE A 40 -5.01 -0.55 1.62
C ILE A 40 -4.66 0.93 1.74
N TYR A 41 -4.31 1.55 0.62
CA TYR A 41 -3.93 2.95 0.55
C TYR A 41 -4.90 3.71 -0.34
N ASP A 42 -5.09 4.99 -0.05
CA ASP A 42 -5.73 5.88 -1.00
C ASP A 42 -4.75 6.11 -2.16
N LYS A 43 -5.25 5.96 -3.38
CA LYS A 43 -4.41 6.18 -4.55
C LYS A 43 -4.25 7.68 -4.79
N THR A 44 -3.16 8.22 -4.28
CA THR A 44 -2.82 9.63 -4.42
C THR A 44 -1.61 9.79 -5.34
N PRO A 45 -1.37 11.00 -5.89
CA PRO A 45 -0.15 11.25 -6.65
C PRO A 45 1.12 10.96 -5.84
N GLU A 46 1.09 11.24 -4.55
CA GLU A 46 2.23 10.96 -3.67
C GLU A 46 2.52 9.47 -3.58
N LEU A 47 1.46 8.67 -3.47
CA LEU A 47 1.61 7.23 -3.45
C LEU A 47 2.19 6.71 -4.77
N ASP A 48 1.68 7.22 -5.89
CA ASP A 48 2.16 6.80 -7.20
C ASP A 48 3.65 7.11 -7.37
N VAL A 49 4.09 8.29 -6.95
CA VAL A 49 5.50 8.67 -7.01
C VAL A 49 6.33 7.76 -6.13
N ALA A 50 5.88 7.51 -4.91
CA ALA A 50 6.60 6.66 -3.98
C ALA A 50 6.73 5.23 -4.51
N LEU A 51 5.65 4.67 -5.05
CA LEU A 51 5.70 3.33 -5.62
C LEU A 51 6.65 3.24 -6.81
N LYS A 52 6.67 4.28 -7.62
CA LYS A 52 7.59 4.32 -8.76
C LYS A 52 9.04 4.33 -8.29
N GLU A 53 9.34 5.05 -7.23
CA GLU A 53 10.68 5.06 -6.66
C GLU A 53 11.08 3.72 -6.06
N ILE A 54 10.13 3.04 -5.42
CA ILE A 54 10.39 1.75 -4.79
C ILE A 54 10.55 0.64 -5.84
N MET A 55 9.69 0.63 -6.84
CA MET A 55 9.61 -0.46 -7.81
C MET A 55 10.25 -0.13 -9.16
N GLY A 56 10.51 1.10 -9.38
CA GLY A 56 11.09 1.57 -10.60
C GLY A 56 12.57 1.72 -10.54
#